data_63489e2a1b5af0f787c405cf965b736e
#
_entry.id   63489e2a1b5af0f787c405cf965b736e
#
_cell.length_a   1.000
_cell.length_b   1.000
_cell.length_c   1.000
_cell.angle_alpha   90.00
_cell.angle_beta   90.00
_cell.angle_gamma   90.00
#
_symmetry.space_group_name_H-M   'P 1'
#
loop_
_entity.id
_entity.type
_entity.pdbx_description
1 polymer ?
#
loop_
_entity_poly.entity_id
_entity_poly.type
_entity_poly.pdbx_seq_one_letter_code
_entity_poly.pdbx_strand_id
1 'polypeptide(L)'
;MNKNKSIITGVFAAAFTLCSCSDSFLEVTNPTGEPLEEYYVDDAKLNEALTSAYAPLHWPDWDGTAYNDLTVDAEIMGDDFWVGGQSVTDNFEADGNNTLATLWTDFYSGIKRCNDVIKYCSWGGGTEANRTSYEAQARLLRVYYYNILWHYYGNVPFYLENLSLPYTAPQLTADE
;
A
#
# COMPACT_ATOMS: atom_id res chain seq x y z
N MET A 1 -37.60 9.50 56.93
CA MET A 1 -36.53 8.50 56.80
C MET A 1 -36.16 8.42 55.32
N ASN A 2 -35.14 8.98 55.04
CA ASN A 2 -33.99 8.86 54.11
C ASN A 2 -34.14 9.28 52.64
N LYS A 3 -34.72 10.45 52.33
CA LYS A 3 -34.52 11.07 51.00
C LYS A 3 -33.06 11.51 50.76
N ASN A 4 -32.35 11.92 51.82
CA ASN A 4 -30.94 12.38 51.68
C ASN A 4 -29.94 11.25 51.40
N LYS A 5 -30.19 10.01 51.87
CA LYS A 5 -29.32 8.86 51.57
C LYS A 5 -29.43 8.42 50.12
N SER A 6 -30.61 8.50 49.52
CA SER A 6 -30.82 8.13 48.12
C SER A 6 -30.17 9.14 47.14
N ILE A 7 -30.13 10.42 47.50
CA ILE A 7 -29.48 11.48 46.72
C ILE A 7 -27.96 11.32 46.77
N ILE A 8 -27.39 11.04 47.93
CA ILE A 8 -25.93 10.84 48.09
C ILE A 8 -25.47 9.59 47.32
N THR A 9 -26.24 8.50 47.31
CA THR A 9 -25.92 7.29 46.55
C THR A 9 -26.02 7.55 45.04
N GLY A 10 -26.98 8.35 44.57
CA GLY A 10 -27.13 8.74 43.17
C GLY A 10 -25.98 9.63 42.66
N VAL A 11 -25.51 10.58 43.49
CA VAL A 11 -24.37 11.45 43.14
C VAL A 11 -23.04 10.67 43.10
N PHE A 12 -22.86 9.71 44.02
CA PHE A 12 -21.67 8.85 44.01
C PHE A 12 -21.65 7.89 42.78
N ALA A 13 -22.78 7.35 42.39
CA ALA A 13 -22.89 6.51 41.20
C ALA A 13 -22.62 7.32 39.88
N ALA A 14 -23.13 8.57 39.80
CA ALA A 14 -22.90 9.46 38.67
C ALA A 14 -21.44 9.95 38.57
N ALA A 15 -20.73 10.09 39.69
CA ALA A 15 -19.31 10.50 39.68
C ALA A 15 -18.40 9.38 39.18
N PHE A 16 -18.75 8.12 39.35
CA PHE A 16 -17.95 7.00 38.81
C PHE A 16 -18.09 6.78 37.31
N THR A 17 -19.17 7.24 36.69
CA THR A 17 -19.36 7.13 35.22
C THR A 17 -18.62 8.19 34.43
N LEU A 18 -18.08 9.25 35.04
CA LEU A 18 -17.33 10.33 34.38
C LEU A 18 -15.80 10.10 34.35
N CYS A 19 -15.30 9.06 35.02
CA CYS A 19 -13.88 8.69 35.00
C CYS A 19 -13.53 7.61 33.97
N SER A 20 -14.43 7.29 33.05
CA SER A 20 -14.20 6.29 32.03
C SER A 20 -13.63 6.95 30.76
N CYS A 21 -12.47 6.45 30.38
CA CYS A 21 -11.73 6.71 29.15
C CYS A 21 -10.84 7.97 29.18
N SER A 22 -9.65 7.83 29.75
CA SER A 22 -8.53 8.60 29.24
C SER A 22 -8.11 7.97 27.89
N ASP A 23 -7.89 8.78 26.86
CA ASP A 23 -7.45 8.34 25.54
C ASP A 23 -6.18 7.46 25.63
N SER A 24 -5.37 7.66 26.66
CA SER A 24 -4.17 6.85 26.96
C SER A 24 -4.45 5.36 27.26
N PHE A 25 -5.66 4.97 27.63
CA PHE A 25 -6.03 3.56 27.81
C PHE A 25 -6.19 2.82 26.48
N LEU A 26 -6.47 3.56 25.40
CA LEU A 26 -6.65 3.04 24.05
C LEU A 26 -5.36 3.14 23.21
N GLU A 27 -4.34 3.81 23.73
CA GLU A 27 -3.01 3.85 23.10
C GLU A 27 -2.31 2.51 23.35
N VAL A 28 -2.52 1.59 22.43
CA VAL A 28 -1.75 0.35 22.34
C VAL A 28 -0.39 0.69 21.73
N THR A 29 0.58 0.99 22.58
CA THR A 29 1.98 1.00 22.16
C THR A 29 2.33 -0.39 21.66
N ASN A 30 2.76 -0.53 20.41
CA ASN A 30 3.22 -1.82 19.92
C ASN A 30 4.45 -2.26 20.77
N PRO A 31 4.34 -3.29 21.62
CA PRO A 31 5.42 -3.65 22.55
C PRO A 31 6.64 -4.27 21.84
N THR A 32 6.55 -4.52 20.54
CA THR A 32 7.57 -5.21 19.75
C THR A 32 8.04 -4.42 18.52
N GLY A 33 7.50 -3.23 18.26
CA GLY A 33 7.86 -2.41 17.10
C GLY A 33 8.36 -1.03 17.50
N GLU A 34 9.50 -0.63 16.99
CA GLU A 34 9.94 0.76 17.04
C GLU A 34 8.98 1.63 16.21
N PRO A 35 8.70 2.88 16.62
CA PRO A 35 8.02 3.84 15.77
C PRO A 35 8.76 3.97 14.44
N LEU A 36 8.04 4.07 13.34
CA LEU A 36 8.66 4.14 12.00
C LEU A 36 9.63 5.33 11.87
N GLU A 37 9.33 6.44 12.54
CA GLU A 37 10.18 7.63 12.59
C GLU A 37 11.52 7.38 13.30
N GLU A 38 11.58 6.44 14.25
CA GLU A 38 12.78 6.03 14.95
C GLU A 38 13.54 4.93 14.21
N TYR A 39 12.85 4.19 13.32
CA TYR A 39 13.45 3.12 12.52
C TYR A 39 14.16 3.65 11.27
N TYR A 40 13.55 4.57 10.52
CA TYR A 40 14.10 5.08 9.25
C TYR A 40 15.00 6.30 9.45
N VAL A 41 16.02 6.17 10.29
CA VAL A 41 16.91 7.28 10.71
C VAL A 41 18.26 7.33 9.99
N ASP A 42 18.62 6.30 9.22
CA ASP A 42 19.88 6.21 8.53
C ASP A 42 19.76 5.73 7.08
N ASP A 43 20.86 5.84 6.32
CA ASP A 43 20.91 5.47 4.91
C ASP A 43 20.61 3.98 4.67
N ALA A 44 21.01 3.10 5.58
CA ALA A 44 20.80 1.67 5.43
C ALA A 44 19.30 1.33 5.52
N LYS A 45 18.62 1.90 6.50
CA LYS A 45 17.17 1.70 6.69
C LYS A 45 16.34 2.30 5.57
N LEU A 46 16.72 3.49 5.09
CA LEU A 46 16.06 4.08 3.91
C LEU A 46 16.31 3.24 2.65
N ASN A 47 17.49 2.66 2.50
CA ASN A 47 17.78 1.74 1.39
C ASN A 47 17.00 0.42 1.50
N GLU A 48 16.76 -0.11 2.69
CA GLU A 48 15.88 -1.26 2.91
C GLU A 48 14.45 -0.95 2.41
N ALA A 49 13.91 0.23 2.74
CA ALA A 49 12.62 0.66 2.23
C ALA A 49 12.59 0.75 0.70
N LEU A 50 13.61 1.38 0.10
CA LEU A 50 13.74 1.47 -1.35
C LEU A 50 13.83 0.09 -2.00
N THR A 51 14.64 -0.81 -1.45
CA THR A 51 14.76 -2.19 -1.94
C THR A 51 13.40 -2.90 -1.91
N SER A 52 12.61 -2.67 -0.88
CA SER A 52 11.25 -3.21 -0.81
C SER A 52 10.34 -2.66 -1.91
N ALA A 53 10.54 -1.42 -2.34
CA ALA A 53 9.78 -0.82 -3.44
C ALA A 53 10.13 -1.42 -4.81
N TYR A 54 11.34 -1.96 -4.98
CA TYR A 54 11.74 -2.72 -6.16
C TYR A 54 11.21 -4.16 -6.18
N ALA A 55 10.81 -4.71 -5.03
CA ALA A 55 10.43 -6.12 -4.92
C ALA A 55 9.33 -6.57 -5.90
N PRO A 56 8.31 -5.76 -6.24
CA PRO A 56 7.32 -6.15 -7.24
C PRO A 56 7.87 -6.36 -8.66
N LEU A 57 9.08 -5.87 -8.94
CA LEU A 57 9.78 -6.12 -10.21
C LEU A 57 10.64 -7.39 -10.14
N HIS A 58 10.77 -7.98 -8.94
CA HIS A 58 11.58 -9.16 -8.76
C HIS A 58 10.91 -10.32 -9.50
N TRP A 59 11.75 -11.02 -10.22
CA TRP A 59 11.44 -12.25 -10.93
C TRP A 59 11.35 -13.43 -9.95
N PRO A 60 10.23 -13.86 -9.54
CA PRO A 60 10.13 -15.13 -8.89
C PRO A 60 9.39 -16.12 -9.74
N ASP A 61 9.56 -17.31 -9.33
CA ASP A 61 9.01 -18.53 -9.82
C ASP A 61 7.64 -18.41 -10.51
N TRP A 62 7.52 -19.08 -11.54
CA TRP A 62 6.56 -19.71 -12.39
C TRP A 62 5.05 -19.74 -11.95
N ASP A 63 4.66 -19.22 -10.79
CA ASP A 63 3.33 -19.38 -10.21
C ASP A 63 2.58 -18.12 -9.76
N GLY A 64 2.50 -17.12 -10.62
CA GLY A 64 1.56 -16.00 -10.40
C GLY A 64 2.21 -14.73 -9.88
N THR A 65 3.17 -14.20 -10.59
CA THR A 65 3.77 -12.91 -10.30
C THR A 65 3.46 -11.90 -11.38
N ALA A 66 3.55 -10.63 -11.04
CA ALA A 66 3.33 -9.52 -11.96
C ALA A 66 4.13 -9.64 -13.26
N TYR A 67 5.31 -10.27 -13.22
CA TYR A 67 6.10 -10.51 -14.42
C TYR A 67 5.46 -11.51 -15.37
N ASN A 68 4.87 -12.57 -14.84
CA ASN A 68 4.17 -13.57 -15.63
C ASN A 68 2.98 -12.92 -16.34
N ASP A 69 2.20 -12.12 -15.61
CA ASP A 69 1.07 -11.37 -16.16
C ASP A 69 1.54 -10.38 -17.25
N LEU A 70 2.68 -9.69 -17.03
CA LEU A 70 3.21 -8.72 -17.99
C LEU A 70 3.73 -9.32 -19.30
N THR A 71 4.43 -10.44 -19.21
CA THR A 71 5.18 -10.96 -20.35
C THR A 71 4.42 -12.10 -21.01
N VAL A 72 3.99 -13.05 -20.23
CA VAL A 72 3.36 -14.27 -20.77
C VAL A 72 1.94 -13.96 -21.24
N ASP A 73 1.13 -13.30 -20.42
CA ASP A 73 -0.25 -12.97 -20.78
C ASP A 73 -0.32 -11.96 -21.93
N ALA A 74 0.61 -11.00 -21.98
CA ALA A 74 0.68 -10.05 -23.09
C ALA A 74 1.03 -10.72 -24.42
N GLU A 75 1.96 -11.69 -24.44
CA GLU A 75 2.32 -12.45 -25.61
C GLU A 75 1.18 -13.38 -26.06
N ILE A 76 0.49 -14.00 -25.11
CA ILE A 76 -0.68 -14.85 -25.39
C ILE A 76 -1.82 -14.04 -26.02
N MET A 77 -2.07 -12.82 -25.54
CA MET A 77 -3.06 -11.91 -26.13
C MET A 77 -2.71 -11.49 -27.57
N GLY A 78 -1.46 -11.62 -27.96
CA GLY A 78 -0.96 -11.23 -29.27
C GLY A 78 -1.23 -12.20 -30.41
N ASP A 79 -1.86 -13.35 -30.20
CA ASP A 79 -2.15 -14.42 -31.18
C ASP A 79 -0.90 -15.09 -31.79
N ASP A 80 0.30 -14.66 -31.39
CA ASP A 80 1.57 -15.23 -31.90
C ASP A 80 2.13 -16.34 -30.98
N PHE A 81 1.55 -16.52 -29.80
CA PHE A 81 2.01 -17.47 -28.79
C PHE A 81 0.87 -18.31 -28.23
N TRP A 82 1.00 -19.61 -28.31
CA TRP A 82 0.02 -20.55 -27.78
C TRP A 82 0.59 -21.34 -26.59
N VAL A 83 -0.08 -21.29 -25.47
CA VAL A 83 0.40 -21.92 -24.21
C VAL A 83 0.02 -23.41 -24.11
N GLY A 84 -0.87 -23.88 -24.95
CA GLY A 84 -1.42 -25.24 -24.88
C GLY A 84 -2.49 -25.35 -23.79
N GLY A 85 -3.66 -25.81 -24.16
CA GLY A 85 -4.78 -25.98 -23.25
C GLY A 85 -5.84 -24.87 -23.34
N GLN A 86 -6.66 -24.77 -22.33
CA GLN A 86 -7.69 -23.73 -22.26
C GLN A 86 -7.19 -22.55 -21.44
N SER A 87 -6.50 -21.62 -22.07
CA SER A 87 -6.17 -20.34 -21.48
C SER A 87 -7.32 -19.37 -21.69
N VAL A 88 -7.79 -18.73 -20.63
CA VAL A 88 -8.82 -17.68 -20.71
C VAL A 88 -8.33 -16.47 -21.50
N THR A 89 -7.01 -16.22 -21.46
CA THR A 89 -6.34 -15.13 -22.19
C THR A 89 -6.30 -15.42 -23.69
N ASP A 90 -5.90 -16.62 -24.06
CA ASP A 90 -5.81 -17.10 -25.45
C ASP A 90 -7.20 -17.16 -26.12
N ASN A 91 -8.23 -17.45 -25.35
CA ASN A 91 -9.61 -17.50 -25.81
C ASN A 91 -10.32 -16.12 -25.80
N PHE A 92 -9.65 -15.05 -25.41
CA PHE A 92 -10.24 -13.72 -25.19
C PHE A 92 -11.39 -13.71 -24.15
N GLU A 93 -11.31 -14.59 -23.15
CA GLU A 93 -12.27 -14.71 -22.05
C GLU A 93 -11.73 -14.08 -20.76
N ALA A 94 -10.61 -13.34 -20.85
CA ALA A 94 -9.98 -12.68 -19.72
C ALA A 94 -10.86 -11.56 -19.17
N ASP A 95 -11.03 -11.54 -17.86
CA ASP A 95 -11.70 -10.48 -17.12
C ASP A 95 -10.94 -10.14 -15.81
N GLY A 96 -11.39 -9.11 -15.11
CA GLY A 96 -10.74 -8.66 -13.88
C GLY A 96 -10.76 -9.66 -12.71
N ASN A 97 -11.44 -10.80 -12.85
CA ASN A 97 -11.52 -11.83 -11.81
C ASN A 97 -10.62 -13.04 -12.11
N ASN A 98 -10.27 -13.25 -13.36
CA ASN A 98 -9.57 -14.46 -13.79
C ASN A 98 -8.20 -14.22 -14.43
N THR A 99 -7.85 -12.95 -14.70
CA THR A 99 -6.61 -12.60 -15.39
C THR A 99 -6.03 -11.30 -14.86
N LEU A 100 -4.69 -11.21 -14.81
CA LEU A 100 -3.95 -10.00 -14.42
C LEU A 100 -4.21 -9.50 -12.98
N ALA A 101 -4.86 -10.28 -12.13
CA ALA A 101 -5.16 -9.91 -10.76
C ALA A 101 -3.88 -9.75 -9.91
N THR A 102 -2.85 -10.55 -10.20
CA THR A 102 -1.54 -10.49 -9.55
C THR A 102 -0.82 -9.19 -9.91
N LEU A 103 -0.82 -8.82 -11.19
CA LEU A 103 -0.25 -7.57 -11.68
C LEU A 103 -0.85 -6.36 -10.94
N TRP A 104 -2.18 -6.31 -10.82
CA TRP A 104 -2.86 -5.26 -10.08
C TRP A 104 -2.40 -5.17 -8.62
N THR A 105 -2.43 -6.29 -7.93
CA THR A 105 -2.11 -6.37 -6.51
C THR A 105 -0.65 -6.00 -6.24
N ASP A 106 0.27 -6.53 -7.02
CA ASP A 106 1.70 -6.33 -6.85
C ASP A 106 2.11 -4.89 -7.18
N PHE A 107 1.57 -4.32 -8.24
CA PHE A 107 1.94 -2.96 -8.63
C PHE A 107 1.33 -1.91 -7.70
N TYR A 108 0.12 -2.11 -7.20
CA TYR A 108 -0.40 -1.25 -6.13
C TYR A 108 0.35 -1.41 -4.80
N SER A 109 0.84 -2.62 -4.49
CA SER A 109 1.79 -2.82 -3.39
C SER A 109 3.10 -2.05 -3.62
N GLY A 110 3.62 -2.06 -4.85
CA GLY A 110 4.78 -1.28 -5.26
C GLY A 110 4.57 0.22 -5.11
N ILE A 111 3.44 0.75 -5.58
CA ILE A 111 3.06 2.16 -5.43
C ILE A 111 3.00 2.56 -3.96
N LYS A 112 2.37 1.72 -3.11
CA LYS A 112 2.33 1.94 -1.67
C LYS A 112 3.73 2.05 -1.08
N ARG A 113 4.63 1.12 -1.42
CA ARG A 113 6.03 1.11 -0.93
C ARG A 113 6.81 2.32 -1.45
N CYS A 114 6.60 2.74 -2.70
CA CYS A 114 7.18 3.98 -3.22
C CYS A 114 6.74 5.21 -2.43
N ASN A 115 5.45 5.31 -2.09
CA ASN A 115 4.91 6.38 -1.26
C ASN A 115 5.52 6.36 0.15
N ASP A 116 5.73 5.18 0.73
CA ASP A 116 6.40 5.01 2.02
C ASP A 116 7.85 5.49 1.96
N VAL A 117 8.62 5.13 0.93
CA VAL A 117 10.00 5.64 0.74
C VAL A 117 10.05 7.15 0.68
N ILE A 118 9.20 7.76 -0.14
CA ILE A 118 9.11 9.22 -0.29
C ILE A 118 8.81 9.87 1.07
N LYS A 119 7.87 9.30 1.82
CA LYS A 119 7.51 9.75 3.16
C LYS A 119 8.68 9.63 4.13
N TYR A 120 9.37 8.48 4.17
CA TYR A 120 10.49 8.25 5.08
C TYR A 120 11.69 9.14 4.78
N CYS A 121 11.98 9.39 3.49
CA CYS A 121 13.01 10.36 3.10
C CYS A 121 12.68 11.78 3.62
N SER A 122 11.42 12.17 3.72
CA SER A 122 11.01 13.48 4.22
C SER A 122 11.26 13.67 5.72
N TRP A 123 11.43 12.61 6.49
CA TRP A 123 11.74 12.68 7.93
C TRP A 123 13.17 13.09 8.25
N GLY A 124 14.05 13.11 7.25
CA GLY A 124 15.41 13.66 7.39
C GLY A 124 16.46 12.69 7.88
N GLY A 125 16.16 11.39 7.99
CA GLY A 125 17.14 10.36 8.31
C GLY A 125 18.17 10.19 7.20
N GLY A 126 19.37 9.66 7.54
CA GLY A 126 20.46 9.46 6.59
C GLY A 126 21.05 10.76 5.99
N THR A 127 21.83 10.61 4.92
CA THR A 127 22.45 11.73 4.22
C THR A 127 21.50 12.38 3.22
N GLU A 128 21.63 13.70 3.01
CA GLU A 128 20.79 14.44 2.04
C GLU A 128 20.96 13.89 0.61
N ALA A 129 22.18 13.54 0.22
CA ALA A 129 22.46 13.00 -1.10
C ALA A 129 21.72 11.66 -1.33
N ASN A 130 21.73 10.77 -0.34
CA ASN A 130 21.04 9.48 -0.44
C ASN A 130 19.52 9.66 -0.38
N ARG A 131 18.99 10.51 0.49
CA ARG A 131 17.56 10.82 0.50
C ARG A 131 17.06 11.32 -0.86
N THR A 132 17.77 12.27 -1.46
CA THR A 132 17.45 12.81 -2.78
C THR A 132 17.46 11.71 -3.85
N SER A 133 18.48 10.84 -3.82
CA SER A 133 18.59 9.71 -4.75
C SER A 133 17.47 8.69 -4.56
N TYR A 134 17.18 8.32 -3.31
CA TYR A 134 16.15 7.31 -3.00
C TYR A 134 14.74 7.81 -3.33
N GLU A 135 14.45 9.07 -3.02
CA GLU A 135 13.20 9.70 -3.40
C GLU A 135 13.02 9.75 -4.91
N ALA A 136 14.06 10.13 -5.67
CA ALA A 136 14.00 10.16 -7.13
C ALA A 136 13.73 8.77 -7.72
N GLN A 137 14.40 7.73 -7.20
CA GLN A 137 14.17 6.34 -7.61
C GLN A 137 12.74 5.89 -7.29
N ALA A 138 12.25 6.18 -6.09
CA ALA A 138 10.89 5.83 -5.68
C ALA A 138 9.84 6.52 -6.56
N ARG A 139 10.05 7.79 -6.92
CA ARG A 139 9.17 8.52 -7.85
C ARG A 139 9.18 7.89 -9.25
N LEU A 140 10.34 7.50 -9.76
CA LEU A 140 10.46 6.83 -11.06
C LEU A 140 9.75 5.47 -11.07
N LEU A 141 9.98 4.65 -10.03
CA LEU A 141 9.29 3.36 -9.88
C LEU A 141 7.78 3.52 -9.81
N ARG A 142 7.30 4.51 -9.06
CA ARG A 142 5.86 4.78 -8.95
C ARG A 142 5.25 5.14 -10.31
N VAL A 143 5.94 5.96 -11.10
CA VAL A 143 5.51 6.28 -12.47
C VAL A 143 5.48 5.02 -13.34
N TYR A 144 6.49 4.16 -13.22
CA TYR A 144 6.54 2.91 -13.96
C TYR A 144 5.34 2.02 -13.61
N TYR A 145 5.05 1.80 -12.33
CA TYR A 145 3.92 0.99 -11.90
C TYR A 145 2.58 1.54 -12.38
N TYR A 146 2.36 2.85 -12.26
CA TYR A 146 1.14 3.48 -12.77
C TYR A 146 1.03 3.40 -14.29
N ASN A 147 2.13 3.58 -15.01
CA ASN A 147 2.13 3.48 -16.46
C ASN A 147 1.70 2.08 -16.94
N ILE A 148 2.20 1.04 -16.32
CA ILE A 148 1.80 -0.33 -16.65
C ILE A 148 0.34 -0.59 -16.27
N LEU A 149 -0.07 -0.20 -15.06
CA LEU A 149 -1.47 -0.34 -14.63
C LEU A 149 -2.42 0.39 -15.58
N TRP A 150 -2.09 1.61 -15.97
CA TRP A 150 -2.89 2.38 -16.92
C TRP A 150 -2.94 1.71 -18.31
N HIS A 151 -1.83 1.15 -18.75
CA HIS A 151 -1.76 0.47 -20.04
C HIS A 151 -2.67 -0.76 -20.13
N TYR A 152 -2.73 -1.54 -19.04
CA TYR A 152 -3.50 -2.78 -18.99
C TYR A 152 -4.96 -2.59 -18.57
N TYR A 153 -5.25 -1.64 -17.69
CA TYR A 153 -6.58 -1.47 -17.09
C TYR A 153 -7.29 -0.17 -17.49
N GLY A 154 -6.61 0.73 -18.20
CA GLY A 154 -7.14 2.05 -18.52
C GLY A 154 -7.17 2.96 -17.28
N ASN A 155 -8.32 3.56 -17.00
CA ASN A 155 -8.46 4.45 -15.85
C ASN A 155 -8.32 3.67 -14.54
N VAL A 156 -7.32 4.03 -13.74
CA VAL A 156 -7.00 3.36 -12.47
C VAL A 156 -7.06 4.33 -11.30
N PRO A 157 -7.33 3.86 -10.07
CA PRO A 157 -7.24 4.69 -8.87
C PRO A 157 -5.86 5.32 -8.75
N PHE A 158 -5.80 6.67 -8.67
CA PHE A 158 -4.56 7.42 -8.62
C PHE A 158 -4.41 8.16 -7.29
N TYR A 159 -3.26 7.97 -6.63
CA TYR A 159 -2.91 8.64 -5.39
C TYR A 159 -1.38 8.72 -5.22
N LEU A 160 -0.90 9.82 -4.67
CA LEU A 160 0.53 10.10 -4.46
C LEU A 160 0.98 9.90 -3.01
N GLU A 161 0.04 9.62 -2.11
CA GLU A 161 0.25 9.33 -0.70
C GLU A 161 -0.59 8.11 -0.30
N ASN A 162 -0.14 7.36 0.69
CA ASN A 162 -0.89 6.21 1.16
C ASN A 162 -2.18 6.66 1.86
N LEU A 163 -3.30 6.24 1.31
CA LEU A 163 -4.62 6.55 1.83
C LEU A 163 -5.04 5.51 2.87
N SER A 164 -5.73 5.94 3.91
CA SER A 164 -6.37 5.03 4.88
C SER A 164 -7.46 4.18 4.25
N LEU A 165 -8.11 4.69 3.20
CA LEU A 165 -9.16 4.04 2.43
C LEU A 165 -8.82 4.14 0.93
N PRO A 166 -7.90 3.31 0.40
CA PRO A 166 -7.42 3.43 -0.98
C PRO A 166 -8.52 3.23 -2.04
N TYR A 167 -9.59 2.53 -1.71
CA TYR A 167 -10.75 2.36 -2.59
C TYR A 167 -11.58 3.64 -2.81
N THR A 168 -11.29 4.72 -2.09
CA THR A 168 -11.91 6.04 -2.31
C THR A 168 -11.11 6.92 -3.27
N ALA A 169 -9.96 6.46 -3.74
CA ALA A 169 -9.13 7.21 -4.68
C ALA A 169 -9.88 7.43 -6.01
N PRO A 170 -9.80 8.62 -6.60
CA PRO A 170 -10.40 8.88 -7.90
C PRO A 170 -9.69 8.05 -8.99
N GLN A 171 -10.47 7.57 -9.95
CA GLN A 171 -9.92 7.06 -11.19
C GLN A 171 -9.72 8.24 -12.15
N LEU A 172 -8.46 8.54 -12.45
CA LEU A 172 -8.15 9.62 -13.38
C LEU A 172 -8.19 9.12 -14.82
N THR A 173 -8.60 10.01 -15.71
CA THR A 173 -8.50 9.79 -17.16
C THR A 173 -7.08 10.02 -17.65
N ALA A 174 -6.77 9.63 -18.90
CA ALA A 174 -5.46 9.83 -19.48
C ALA A 174 -5.07 11.33 -19.65
N ASP A 175 -6.03 12.22 -19.63
CA ASP A 175 -5.85 13.67 -19.78
C ASP A 175 -5.65 14.41 -18.44
N GLU A 176 -5.89 13.76 -17.32
CA GLU A 176 -5.72 14.26 -15.96
C GLU A 176 -4.41 13.77 -15.31
#